data_09860efba35fc46089a64428f14f2fc6
#
_entry.id   09860efba35fc46089a64428f14f2fc6
#
_cell.length_a   1.000
_cell.length_b   1.000
_cell.length_c   1.000
_cell.angle_alpha   90.00
_cell.angle_beta   90.00
_cell.angle_gamma   90.00
#
_symmetry.space_group_name_H-M   'P 1'
#
loop_
_entity.id
_entity.type
_entity.pdbx_description
1 polymer ?
#
loop_
_entity_poly.entity_id
_entity_poly.type
_entity_poly.pdbx_seq_one_letter_code
_entity_poly.pdbx_strand_id
1 'polypeptide(L)'
;DLKGGISDSCWAYVVGEFTPEIDRLMEVTKKALDIGIEQAQVGNRIGDIGHAIQTYVEGENLAIVRDFIGHGVGPTIHEEPAVPHYGEAGKGLRLKEGMVITIEPMVNTGTWKMKMDPNGWTAYTRDGGLSCQYEHTLAITKDGPRILTSQGEEGTY
;
A
#
# COMPACT_ATOMS: atom_id res chain seq x y z
N ASP A 1 17.94 -7.79 -0.68
CA ASP A 1 18.63 -7.87 0.62
C ASP A 1 19.97 -7.14 0.54
N LEU A 2 20.19 -6.21 1.43
CA LEU A 2 21.45 -5.50 1.61
C LEU A 2 21.92 -5.67 3.05
N LYS A 3 23.01 -6.43 3.25
CA LYS A 3 23.63 -6.69 4.58
C LYS A 3 22.64 -7.27 5.61
N GLY A 4 21.70 -8.11 5.15
CA GLY A 4 20.70 -8.74 5.98
C GLY A 4 19.42 -7.94 6.21
N GLY A 5 19.31 -6.72 5.66
CA GLY A 5 18.08 -5.94 5.64
C GLY A 5 17.33 -6.14 4.33
N ILE A 6 16.01 -6.21 4.40
CA ILE A 6 15.11 -6.32 3.24
C ILE A 6 14.29 -5.03 3.13
N SER A 7 14.00 -4.62 1.92
CA SER A 7 12.98 -3.61 1.61
C SER A 7 12.08 -4.13 0.51
N ASP A 8 10.82 -3.71 0.52
CA ASP A 8 9.82 -4.05 -0.48
C ASP A 8 9.28 -2.79 -1.13
N SER A 9 8.98 -2.85 -2.42
CA SER A 9 8.40 -1.72 -3.13
C SER A 9 7.76 -2.16 -4.44
N CYS A 10 6.67 -1.48 -4.82
CA CYS A 10 5.98 -1.70 -6.08
C CYS A 10 5.62 -0.37 -6.73
N TRP A 11 5.83 -0.27 -8.05
CA TRP A 11 5.49 0.91 -8.81
C TRP A 11 4.79 0.55 -10.13
N ALA A 12 3.65 1.17 -10.38
CA ALA A 12 2.87 0.93 -11.60
C ALA A 12 3.30 1.87 -12.73
N TYR A 13 3.39 1.33 -13.93
CA TYR A 13 3.68 2.06 -15.18
C TYR A 13 2.69 1.68 -16.26
N VAL A 14 2.34 2.62 -17.14
CA VAL A 14 1.55 2.34 -18.33
C VAL A 14 2.47 2.08 -19.51
N VAL A 15 2.18 0.99 -20.22
CA VAL A 15 2.83 0.66 -21.50
C VAL A 15 1.75 0.56 -22.58
N GLY A 16 1.79 1.42 -23.57
CA GLY A 16 0.78 1.48 -24.64
C GLY A 16 -0.24 2.59 -24.44
N GLU A 17 -1.51 2.28 -24.73
CA GLU A 17 -2.58 3.27 -24.64
C GLU A 17 -2.87 3.70 -23.21
N PHE A 18 -2.99 5.00 -23.00
CA PHE A 18 -3.32 5.63 -21.73
C PHE A 18 -4.76 6.15 -21.80
N THR A 19 -5.64 5.50 -21.05
CA THR A 19 -7.06 5.91 -21.01
C THR A 19 -7.35 6.73 -19.76
N PRO A 20 -8.39 7.58 -19.76
CA PRO A 20 -8.79 8.34 -18.57
C PRO A 20 -9.13 7.44 -17.35
N GLU A 21 -9.61 6.21 -17.57
CA GLU A 21 -9.88 5.25 -16.53
C GLU A 21 -8.59 4.75 -15.87
N ILE A 22 -7.57 4.44 -16.69
CA ILE A 22 -6.24 4.00 -16.20
C ILE A 22 -5.59 5.14 -15.43
N ASP A 23 -5.60 6.35 -15.99
CA ASP A 23 -5.03 7.55 -15.34
C ASP A 23 -5.64 7.76 -13.96
N ARG A 24 -6.96 7.81 -13.88
CA ARG A 24 -7.67 7.99 -12.62
C ARG A 24 -7.36 6.88 -11.61
N LEU A 25 -7.34 5.61 -12.04
CA LEU A 25 -7.02 4.49 -11.16
C LEU A 25 -5.61 4.65 -10.57
N MET A 26 -4.64 5.01 -11.40
CA MET A 26 -3.25 5.22 -10.97
C MET A 26 -3.11 6.40 -10.03
N GLU A 27 -3.72 7.56 -10.36
CA GLU A 27 -3.71 8.74 -9.50
C GLU A 27 -4.32 8.46 -8.12
N VAL A 28 -5.50 7.83 -8.10
CA VAL A 28 -6.18 7.49 -6.83
C VAL A 28 -5.35 6.49 -6.01
N THR A 29 -4.77 5.48 -6.65
CA THR A 29 -3.94 4.49 -5.93
C THR A 29 -2.69 5.12 -5.35
N LYS A 30 -2.01 5.98 -6.12
CA LYS A 30 -0.83 6.72 -5.63
C LYS A 30 -1.18 7.65 -4.48
N LYS A 31 -2.27 8.40 -4.60
CA LYS A 31 -2.75 9.29 -3.53
C LYS A 31 -3.16 8.52 -2.27
N ALA A 32 -3.75 7.33 -2.44
CA ALA A 32 -4.08 6.45 -1.32
C ALA A 32 -2.81 6.00 -0.55
N LEU A 33 -1.72 5.69 -1.26
CA LEU A 33 -0.42 5.42 -0.65
C LEU A 33 0.08 6.62 0.16
N ASP A 34 0.07 7.83 -0.42
CA ASP A 34 0.52 9.06 0.25
C ASP A 34 -0.29 9.32 1.53
N ILE A 35 -1.63 9.17 1.46
CA ILE A 35 -2.54 9.32 2.62
C ILE A 35 -2.19 8.32 3.72
N GLY A 36 -1.92 7.06 3.35
CA GLY A 36 -1.51 6.04 4.31
C GLY A 36 -0.18 6.38 4.99
N ILE A 37 0.79 6.88 4.22
CA ILE A 37 2.09 7.32 4.72
C ILE A 37 1.92 8.47 5.72
N GLU A 38 1.10 9.47 5.42
CA GLU A 38 0.81 10.59 6.32
C GLU A 38 0.28 10.13 7.69
N GLN A 39 -0.46 9.02 7.74
CA GLN A 39 -1.00 8.45 8.98
C GLN A 39 0.02 7.60 9.76
N ALA A 40 1.14 7.22 9.15
CA ALA A 40 2.16 6.38 9.77
C ALA A 40 3.02 7.11 10.81
N GLN A 41 2.37 7.78 11.76
CA GLN A 41 2.98 8.59 12.81
C GLN A 41 3.15 7.80 14.11
N VAL A 42 4.21 8.10 14.88
CA VAL A 42 4.35 7.58 16.24
C VAL A 42 3.11 7.92 17.07
N GLY A 43 2.52 6.91 17.69
CA GLY A 43 1.33 7.07 18.52
C GLY A 43 0.01 6.78 17.82
N ASN A 44 -0.08 6.94 16.49
CA ASN A 44 -1.20 6.45 15.70
C ASN A 44 -1.26 4.93 15.74
N ARG A 45 -2.31 4.37 15.16
CA ARG A 45 -2.51 2.92 15.10
C ARG A 45 -2.59 2.44 13.64
N ILE A 46 -2.38 1.17 13.44
CA ILE A 46 -2.54 0.52 12.12
C ILE A 46 -3.91 0.82 11.51
N GLY A 47 -4.97 0.81 12.33
CA GLY A 47 -6.33 1.14 11.87
C GLY A 47 -6.51 2.57 11.38
N ASP A 48 -5.68 3.53 11.85
CA ASP A 48 -5.73 4.91 11.34
C ASP A 48 -5.25 4.96 9.89
N ILE A 49 -4.20 4.21 9.56
CA ILE A 49 -3.69 4.05 8.19
C ILE A 49 -4.79 3.45 7.30
N GLY A 50 -5.31 2.28 7.69
CA GLY A 50 -6.31 1.57 6.90
C GLY A 50 -7.59 2.36 6.70
N HIS A 51 -8.07 3.02 7.75
CA HIS A 51 -9.28 3.85 7.69
C HIS A 51 -9.14 5.04 6.73
N ALA A 52 -8.01 5.74 6.79
CA ALA A 52 -7.76 6.89 5.92
C ALA A 52 -7.69 6.47 4.43
N ILE A 53 -6.95 5.40 4.13
CA ILE A 53 -6.86 4.85 2.78
C ILE A 53 -8.24 4.42 2.27
N GLN A 54 -8.95 3.60 3.04
CA GLN A 54 -10.26 3.09 2.65
C GLN A 54 -11.26 4.24 2.40
N THR A 55 -11.34 5.19 3.30
CA THR A 55 -12.26 6.33 3.20
C THR A 55 -12.02 7.13 1.92
N TYR A 56 -10.76 7.37 1.58
CA TYR A 56 -10.39 8.07 0.36
C TYR A 56 -10.75 7.27 -0.89
N VAL A 57 -10.31 6.02 -0.98
CA VAL A 57 -10.55 5.16 -2.17
C VAL A 57 -12.03 4.92 -2.43
N GLU A 58 -12.80 4.60 -1.38
CA GLU A 58 -14.25 4.37 -1.51
C GLU A 58 -14.99 5.68 -1.83
N GLY A 59 -14.51 6.83 -1.34
CA GLY A 59 -15.00 8.16 -1.72
C GLY A 59 -14.82 8.49 -3.20
N GLU A 60 -13.80 7.91 -3.83
CA GLU A 60 -13.54 8.00 -5.27
C GLU A 60 -14.35 6.96 -6.10
N ASN A 61 -15.28 6.22 -5.48
CA ASN A 61 -16.04 5.13 -6.10
C ASN A 61 -15.16 4.01 -6.67
N LEU A 62 -14.02 3.76 -6.05
CA LEU A 62 -13.13 2.64 -6.30
C LEU A 62 -13.14 1.70 -5.09
N ALA A 63 -12.53 0.53 -5.20
CA ALA A 63 -12.55 -0.46 -4.14
C ALA A 63 -11.15 -0.81 -3.65
N ILE A 64 -10.94 -0.76 -2.33
CA ILE A 64 -9.70 -1.22 -1.71
C ILE A 64 -9.69 -2.74 -1.54
N VAL A 65 -8.67 -3.43 -2.05
CA VAL A 65 -8.49 -4.88 -1.90
C VAL A 65 -8.25 -5.22 -0.43
N ARG A 66 -8.81 -6.37 0.02
CA ARG A 66 -8.75 -6.80 1.43
C ARG A 66 -7.98 -8.10 1.64
N ASP A 67 -7.73 -8.83 0.56
CA ASP A 67 -7.06 -10.15 0.60
C ASP A 67 -5.53 -10.01 0.71
N PHE A 68 -4.99 -8.87 0.32
CA PHE A 68 -3.57 -8.52 0.38
C PHE A 68 -3.39 -7.25 1.21
N ILE A 69 -2.42 -7.27 2.11
CA ILE A 69 -2.20 -6.22 3.10
C ILE A 69 -0.70 -5.96 3.27
N GLY A 70 -0.34 -4.79 3.74
CA GLY A 70 1.02 -4.48 4.15
C GLY A 70 1.47 -5.26 5.38
N HIS A 71 2.74 -5.17 5.68
CA HIS A 71 3.41 -5.99 6.70
C HIS A 71 4.62 -5.28 7.30
N GLY A 72 5.15 -5.84 8.39
CA GLY A 72 6.48 -5.50 8.87
C GLY A 72 7.55 -6.02 7.92
N VAL A 73 8.70 -5.37 7.90
CA VAL A 73 9.89 -5.77 7.13
C VAL A 73 11.12 -5.71 8.01
N GLY A 74 11.95 -6.74 7.93
CA GLY A 74 13.18 -6.84 8.70
C GLY A 74 14.16 -7.83 8.08
N PRO A 75 14.70 -8.79 8.85
CA PRO A 75 15.47 -9.91 8.34
C PRO A 75 14.66 -10.80 7.36
N THR A 76 13.33 -10.85 7.51
CA THR A 76 12.43 -11.51 6.57
C THR A 76 11.56 -10.48 5.85
N ILE A 77 11.08 -10.83 4.64
CA ILE A 77 10.27 -9.90 3.84
C ILE A 77 8.91 -9.64 4.48
N HIS A 78 8.28 -10.66 5.02
CA HIS A 78 6.98 -10.55 5.69
C HIS A 78 7.13 -10.83 7.19
N GLU A 79 6.94 -9.80 8.00
CA GLU A 79 6.97 -9.84 9.46
C GLU A 79 5.72 -9.16 10.05
N GLU A 80 5.48 -9.38 11.34
CA GLU A 80 4.53 -8.57 12.08
C GLU A 80 5.01 -7.09 12.18
N PRO A 81 4.11 -6.13 12.18
CA PRO A 81 2.65 -6.27 12.21
C PRO A 81 2.03 -6.38 10.81
N ALA A 82 0.86 -7.01 10.71
CA ALA A 82 -0.02 -6.87 9.56
C ALA A 82 -0.52 -5.43 9.46
N VAL A 83 -0.55 -4.87 8.23
CA VAL A 83 -0.95 -3.48 7.93
C VAL A 83 -2.09 -3.45 6.91
N PRO A 84 -3.33 -3.75 7.30
CA PRO A 84 -4.48 -3.64 6.41
C PRO A 84 -4.70 -2.21 5.91
N HIS A 85 -5.07 -2.09 4.63
CA HIS A 85 -5.40 -0.80 4.00
C HIS A 85 -6.89 -0.45 4.15
N TYR A 86 -7.55 -1.06 5.10
CA TYR A 86 -8.95 -0.85 5.50
C TYR A 86 -9.10 -1.04 7.01
N GLY A 87 -10.22 -0.57 7.56
CA GLY A 87 -10.51 -0.78 8.97
C GLY A 87 -11.08 0.45 9.68
N GLU A 88 -11.00 0.43 11.00
CA GLU A 88 -11.54 1.46 11.88
C GLU A 88 -10.43 2.33 12.49
N ALA A 89 -10.61 3.64 12.46
CA ALA A 89 -9.69 4.57 13.12
C ALA A 89 -9.57 4.27 14.63
N GLY A 90 -8.37 4.44 15.17
CA GLY A 90 -8.07 4.19 16.57
C GLY A 90 -7.99 2.71 16.97
N LYS A 91 -8.02 1.79 16.04
CA LYS A 91 -7.92 0.34 16.28
C LYS A 91 -6.55 -0.23 15.87
N GLY A 92 -6.28 -1.44 16.33
CA GLY A 92 -5.07 -2.18 16.01
C GLY A 92 -3.83 -1.75 16.80
N LEU A 93 -2.68 -2.25 16.39
CA LEU A 93 -1.39 -2.02 17.05
C LEU A 93 -1.02 -0.54 16.99
N ARG A 94 -0.48 -0.01 18.10
CA ARG A 94 0.06 1.36 18.15
C ARG A 94 1.42 1.41 17.49
N LEU A 95 1.60 2.35 16.59
CA LEU A 95 2.88 2.61 15.92
C LEU A 95 3.91 3.18 16.91
N LYS A 96 5.10 2.65 16.85
CA LYS A 96 6.24 3.03 17.70
C LYS A 96 7.43 3.39 16.83
N GLU A 97 8.26 4.29 17.35
CA GLU A 97 9.56 4.58 16.73
C GLU A 97 10.39 3.30 16.54
N GLY A 98 11.04 3.20 15.40
CA GLY A 98 11.87 2.06 15.00
C GLY A 98 11.13 0.94 14.26
N MET A 99 9.79 0.97 14.18
CA MET A 99 9.06 0.03 13.33
C MET A 99 9.37 0.30 11.86
N VAL A 100 9.52 -0.78 11.09
CA VAL A 100 9.63 -0.74 9.63
C VAL A 100 8.47 -1.53 9.05
N ILE A 101 7.67 -0.91 8.21
CA ILE A 101 6.43 -1.48 7.65
C ILE A 101 6.30 -1.14 6.17
N THR A 102 5.52 -1.93 5.42
CA THR A 102 5.04 -1.54 4.10
C THR A 102 3.67 -0.89 4.17
N ILE A 103 3.42 0.02 3.25
CA ILE A 103 2.09 0.51 2.87
C ILE A 103 1.98 0.30 1.37
N GLU A 104 0.99 -0.49 0.94
CA GLU A 104 0.92 -1.06 -0.40
C GLU A 104 -0.53 -1.18 -0.91
N PRO A 105 -1.33 -0.11 -0.91
CA PRO A 105 -2.72 -0.19 -1.31
C PRO A 105 -2.88 -0.75 -2.72
N MET A 106 -3.71 -1.78 -2.85
CA MET A 106 -4.23 -2.28 -4.12
C MET A 106 -5.64 -1.78 -4.32
N VAL A 107 -5.89 -1.10 -5.42
CA VAL A 107 -7.18 -0.48 -5.74
C VAL A 107 -7.75 -1.06 -7.01
N ASN A 108 -9.03 -1.43 -6.98
CA ASN A 108 -9.78 -1.98 -8.11
C ASN A 108 -10.83 -0.99 -8.62
N THR A 109 -11.10 -1.00 -9.92
CA THR A 109 -12.19 -0.21 -10.52
C THR A 109 -13.58 -0.76 -10.22
N GLY A 110 -13.68 -2.04 -9.89
CA GLY A 110 -14.95 -2.72 -9.59
C GLY A 110 -15.03 -3.21 -8.14
N THR A 111 -15.20 -4.52 -7.96
CA THR A 111 -15.25 -5.10 -6.61
C THR A 111 -13.87 -5.22 -5.96
N TRP A 112 -13.83 -5.11 -4.63
CA TRP A 112 -12.60 -5.39 -3.87
C TRP A 112 -12.17 -6.86 -3.89
N LYS A 113 -13.08 -7.77 -4.30
CA LYS A 113 -12.86 -9.22 -4.23
C LYS A 113 -11.88 -9.69 -5.30
N MET A 114 -11.01 -10.58 -4.90
CA MET A 114 -10.03 -11.23 -5.75
C MET A 114 -10.38 -12.69 -6.01
N LYS A 115 -9.75 -13.29 -7.00
CA LYS A 115 -9.72 -14.73 -7.25
C LYS A 115 -8.30 -15.18 -7.57
N MET A 116 -7.89 -16.29 -6.99
CA MET A 116 -6.60 -16.90 -7.28
C MET A 116 -6.68 -17.78 -8.53
N ASP A 117 -5.66 -17.72 -9.36
CA ASP A 117 -5.47 -18.65 -10.45
C ASP A 117 -5.12 -20.06 -9.91
N PRO A 118 -5.50 -21.13 -10.62
CA PRO A 118 -5.10 -22.49 -10.25
C PRO A 118 -3.58 -22.70 -10.10
N ASN A 119 -2.75 -21.81 -10.67
CA ASN A 119 -1.29 -21.86 -10.48
C ASN A 119 -0.85 -21.51 -9.04
N GLY A 120 -1.78 -21.06 -8.17
CA GLY A 120 -1.54 -20.73 -6.77
C GLY A 120 -0.77 -19.44 -6.53
N TRP A 121 -0.51 -18.66 -7.58
CA TRP A 121 0.28 -17.41 -7.48
C TRP A 121 -0.46 -16.20 -8.02
N THR A 122 -0.99 -16.27 -9.24
CA THR A 122 -1.60 -15.13 -9.92
C THR A 122 -2.96 -14.78 -9.31
N ALA A 123 -3.14 -13.53 -8.91
CA ALA A 123 -4.40 -13.00 -8.44
C ALA A 123 -5.06 -12.12 -9.52
N TYR A 124 -6.36 -12.30 -9.71
CA TYR A 124 -7.17 -11.49 -10.62
C TYR A 124 -8.28 -10.78 -9.85
N THR A 125 -8.73 -9.64 -10.35
CA THR A 125 -9.99 -9.05 -9.92
C THR A 125 -11.13 -10.03 -10.23
N ARG A 126 -12.08 -10.17 -9.31
CA ARG A 126 -13.15 -11.18 -9.46
C ARG A 126 -14.10 -10.88 -10.62
N ASP A 127 -14.30 -9.61 -10.90
CA ASP A 127 -15.20 -9.09 -11.94
C ASP A 127 -14.51 -8.76 -13.26
N GLY A 128 -13.17 -8.89 -13.35
CA GLY A 128 -12.39 -8.56 -14.53
C GLY A 128 -12.07 -7.08 -14.69
N GLY A 129 -12.37 -6.24 -13.69
CA GLY A 129 -11.98 -4.84 -13.66
C GLY A 129 -10.47 -4.63 -13.56
N LEU A 130 -10.02 -3.39 -13.73
CA LEU A 130 -8.61 -3.02 -13.59
C LEU A 130 -8.21 -3.00 -12.10
N SER A 131 -6.92 -3.25 -11.84
CA SER A 131 -6.30 -3.12 -10.53
C SER A 131 -4.98 -2.38 -10.65
N CYS A 132 -4.64 -1.58 -9.63
CA CYS A 132 -3.37 -0.88 -9.54
C CYS A 132 -2.81 -0.99 -8.13
N GLN A 133 -1.48 -1.03 -8.02
CA GLN A 133 -0.76 -1.03 -6.75
C GLN A 133 0.41 -0.06 -6.80
N TYR A 134 0.63 0.63 -5.69
CA TYR A 134 1.87 1.31 -5.35
C TYR A 134 2.29 0.93 -3.95
N GLU A 135 3.59 0.86 -3.70
CA GLU A 135 4.11 0.43 -2.42
C GLU A 135 5.39 1.15 -2.05
N HIS A 136 5.49 1.46 -0.76
CA HIS A 136 6.72 1.87 -0.10
C HIS A 136 6.97 1.13 1.20
N THR A 137 8.26 0.85 1.47
CA THR A 137 8.74 0.53 2.82
C THR A 137 9.03 1.82 3.57
N LEU A 138 8.56 1.92 4.80
CA LEU A 138 8.70 3.08 5.68
C LEU A 138 9.37 2.72 6.99
N ALA A 139 10.19 3.62 7.51
CA ALA A 139 10.59 3.62 8.93
C ALA A 139 9.72 4.62 9.70
N ILE A 140 9.14 4.20 10.83
CA ILE A 140 8.43 5.07 11.76
C ILE A 140 9.46 5.78 12.62
N THR A 141 9.58 7.10 12.49
CA THR A 141 10.53 7.89 13.27
C THR A 141 9.81 8.92 14.14
N LYS A 142 10.50 9.48 15.14
CA LYS A 142 9.96 10.54 15.99
C LYS A 142 9.58 11.83 15.22
N ASP A 143 10.23 12.03 14.05
CA ASP A 143 10.04 13.20 13.21
C ASP A 143 9.02 12.95 12.07
N GLY A 144 8.36 11.78 12.10
CA GLY A 144 7.38 11.30 11.12
C GLY A 144 7.86 10.08 10.32
N PRO A 145 7.05 9.57 9.39
CA PRO A 145 7.42 8.43 8.56
C PRO A 145 8.54 8.81 7.59
N ARG A 146 9.54 7.95 7.49
CA ARG A 146 10.62 8.07 6.52
C ARG A 146 10.49 6.99 5.46
N ILE A 147 10.30 7.39 4.21
CA ILE A 147 10.27 6.47 3.07
C ILE A 147 11.69 5.94 2.84
N LEU A 148 11.86 4.63 2.85
CA LEU A 148 13.14 3.96 2.65
C LEU A 148 13.35 3.55 1.18
N THR A 149 12.30 3.47 0.41
CA THR A 149 12.26 3.06 -1.01
C THR A 149 11.91 4.22 -1.94
N SER A 150 12.15 5.48 -1.51
CA SER A 150 11.96 6.63 -2.39
C SER A 150 12.93 6.49 -3.59
N GLN A 151 12.39 6.53 -4.79
CA GLN A 151 13.16 6.72 -6.00
C GLN A 151 13.55 8.20 -5.97
N GLY A 152 14.83 8.54 -5.72
CA GLY A 152 15.28 9.93 -5.59
C GLY A 152 14.66 10.89 -6.62
N GLU A 153 14.71 12.17 -6.39
CA GLU A 153 14.17 13.19 -7.30
C GLU A 153 14.43 12.79 -8.75
N GLU A 154 13.38 12.79 -9.57
CA GLU A 154 13.33 12.28 -10.94
C GLU A 154 14.67 12.30 -11.67
N GLY A 155 15.24 11.12 -11.95
CA GLY A 155 16.23 10.96 -13.01
C GLY A 155 17.69 10.84 -12.63
N THR A 156 18.08 10.50 -11.41
CA THR A 156 19.45 10.09 -11.09
C THR A 156 19.52 8.60 -10.77
N TYR A 157 19.68 7.81 -11.84
CA TYR A 157 20.19 6.44 -11.78
C TYR A 157 21.70 6.47 -11.96
#